data_ca4a4faaef07727ac532eaa8a7765edf
#
_entry.id   ca4a4faaef07727ac532eaa8a7765edf
#
_cell.length_a   1.000
_cell.length_b   1.000
_cell.length_c   1.000
_cell.angle_alpha   90.00
_cell.angle_beta   90.00
_cell.angle_gamma   90.00
#
_symmetry.space_group_name_H-M   'P 1'
#
loop_
_entity.id
_entity.type
_entity.pdbx_description
1 polymer ?
#
loop_
_entity_poly.entity_id
_entity_poly.type
_entity_poly.pdbx_seq_one_letter_code
_entity_poly.pdbx_strand_id
1 'polypeptide(L)'
;MDASSAAYKGGLRVHYPHSSEITYAGKAFLCKAIAAWTQQQKLWLDCTGSGEIGIAEAAGAARERILVHGVNKSVEDLASAIQHAGTIVVDNLTELDRITGLSTEFILKESNHHTRRLFPNIWLRLQPGLAVETHHTHTQTGQHDSKFGMTATEIMEAAKICKSAKLPLAGLHFHQGSNFRNHAPLITAIEMALDLVSEIGFDGLWHFCPGGGWGAAYHEDELPTPEIEDYVRVIAESVIEKCRINRLSLPILHLEPGRSLIARAGVAIYRVGTVKRRGERTWLLTDGGMADNPRHALYGARYSCLPLTGLNREINERVYIAGPYCESGDVLIEDLPMPKIEEGELLAIPVSGAYQLSMSSNYNGACRPAVVWLEESKASVIVRRETKEDLSQRDLSII
;
A
#
# COMPACT_ATOMS: atom_id res chain seq x y z
N MET A 1 11.50 9.08 -2.95
CA MET A 1 10.04 9.20 -3.18
C MET A 1 9.74 10.10 -4.38
N ASP A 2 10.29 11.33 -4.44
CA ASP A 2 10.01 12.29 -5.52
C ASP A 2 10.38 11.76 -6.90
N ALA A 3 11.53 11.12 -7.06
CA ALA A 3 11.94 10.50 -8.32
C ALA A 3 10.93 9.45 -8.81
N SER A 4 10.43 8.59 -7.91
CA SER A 4 9.42 7.59 -8.26
C SER A 4 8.07 8.24 -8.63
N SER A 5 7.65 9.28 -7.88
CA SER A 5 6.46 10.06 -8.21
C SER A 5 6.59 10.74 -9.59
N ALA A 6 7.75 11.32 -9.87
CA ALA A 6 8.05 11.94 -11.16
C ALA A 6 8.04 10.92 -12.32
N ALA A 7 8.56 9.70 -12.09
CA ALA A 7 8.54 8.62 -13.08
C ALA A 7 7.11 8.21 -13.45
N TYR A 8 6.23 8.00 -12.44
CA TYR A 8 4.81 7.72 -12.69
C TYR A 8 4.11 8.84 -13.48
N LYS A 9 4.29 10.10 -13.04
CA LYS A 9 3.70 11.27 -13.73
C LYS A 9 4.23 11.42 -15.15
N GLY A 10 5.54 11.20 -15.34
CA GLY A 10 6.19 11.24 -16.64
C GLY A 10 5.65 10.17 -17.59
N GLY A 11 5.60 8.93 -17.13
CA GLY A 11 5.07 7.81 -17.90
C GLY A 11 3.59 8.01 -18.29
N LEU A 12 2.74 8.42 -17.35
CA LEU A 12 1.33 8.70 -17.65
C LEU A 12 1.17 9.82 -18.67
N ARG A 13 1.94 10.90 -18.55
CA ARG A 13 1.90 12.00 -19.52
C ARG A 13 2.34 11.58 -20.93
N VAL A 14 3.27 10.64 -21.04
CA VAL A 14 3.80 10.15 -22.34
C VAL A 14 2.85 9.13 -22.95
N HIS A 15 2.33 8.20 -22.18
CA HIS A 15 1.64 7.01 -22.69
C HIS A 15 0.12 7.07 -22.61
N TYR A 16 -0.47 7.99 -21.82
CA TYR A 16 -1.92 8.09 -21.66
C TYR A 16 -2.45 9.46 -22.10
N PRO A 17 -3.25 9.54 -23.20
CA PRO A 17 -3.63 10.82 -23.81
C PRO A 17 -4.83 11.51 -23.11
N HIS A 18 -5.32 10.97 -22.00
CA HIS A 18 -6.44 11.52 -21.23
C HIS A 18 -6.04 11.79 -19.77
N SER A 19 -6.98 12.26 -18.96
CA SER A 19 -6.75 12.52 -17.54
C SER A 19 -6.31 11.27 -16.79
N SER A 20 -5.34 11.43 -15.91
CA SER A 20 -4.81 10.35 -15.08
C SER A 20 -4.39 10.84 -13.71
N GLU A 21 -4.49 9.98 -12.72
CA GLU A 21 -4.16 10.27 -11.33
C GLU A 21 -3.31 9.15 -10.72
N ILE A 22 -2.52 9.51 -9.72
CA ILE A 22 -1.73 8.57 -8.94
C ILE A 22 -2.28 8.59 -7.52
N THR A 23 -2.66 7.43 -7.01
CA THR A 23 -3.16 7.23 -5.66
C THR A 23 -2.10 6.51 -4.84
N TYR A 24 -1.53 7.18 -3.86
CA TYR A 24 -0.57 6.52 -2.96
C TYR A 24 -1.29 5.55 -2.03
N ALA A 25 -0.90 4.27 -2.04
CA ALA A 25 -1.45 3.26 -1.16
C ALA A 25 -0.90 3.41 0.27
N GLY A 26 -1.67 4.03 1.18
CA GLY A 26 -1.27 4.38 2.53
C GLY A 26 -0.81 3.19 3.39
N LYS A 27 -1.40 2.01 3.15
CA LYS A 27 -0.98 0.74 3.80
C LYS A 27 0.51 0.42 3.68
N ALA A 28 1.20 0.97 2.66
CA ALA A 28 2.64 0.76 2.50
C ALA A 28 3.44 1.40 3.65
N PHE A 29 3.15 2.63 3.96
CA PHE A 29 3.55 3.35 5.18
C PHE A 29 2.81 4.70 5.24
N LEU A 30 2.10 4.97 6.32
CA LEU A 30 1.36 6.21 6.49
C LEU A 30 1.66 6.85 7.84
N CYS A 31 2.02 8.13 7.80
CA CYS A 31 2.08 9.06 8.92
C CYS A 31 1.76 10.47 8.41
N LYS A 32 1.62 11.45 9.30
CA LYS A 32 1.28 12.83 8.90
C LYS A 32 2.25 13.41 7.85
N ALA A 33 3.55 13.15 7.99
CA ALA A 33 4.55 13.65 7.04
C ALA A 33 4.39 13.03 5.65
N ILE A 34 4.09 11.73 5.56
CA ILE A 34 3.81 11.05 4.29
C ILE A 34 2.49 11.58 3.68
N ALA A 35 1.44 11.71 4.47
CA ALA A 35 0.19 12.30 3.99
C ALA A 35 0.38 13.74 3.49
N ALA A 36 1.16 14.57 4.18
CA ALA A 36 1.52 15.91 3.72
C ALA A 36 2.34 15.87 2.41
N TRP A 37 3.30 14.94 2.30
CA TRP A 37 4.06 14.74 1.07
C TRP A 37 3.15 14.37 -0.11
N THR A 38 2.15 13.50 0.07
CA THR A 38 1.20 13.18 -1.02
C THR A 38 0.47 14.43 -1.50
N GLN A 39 0.10 15.34 -0.59
CA GLN A 39 -0.55 16.61 -0.97
C GLN A 39 0.41 17.52 -1.76
N GLN A 40 1.66 17.67 -1.31
CA GLN A 40 2.69 18.43 -2.03
C GLN A 40 2.93 17.88 -3.44
N GLN A 41 2.94 16.55 -3.55
CA GLN A 41 3.05 15.84 -4.82
C GLN A 41 1.75 15.83 -5.63
N LYS A 42 0.65 16.40 -5.14
CA LYS A 42 -0.68 16.35 -5.78
C LYS A 42 -1.15 14.92 -6.09
N LEU A 43 -0.80 13.96 -5.23
CA LEU A 43 -1.28 12.59 -5.32
C LEU A 43 -2.62 12.44 -4.60
N TRP A 44 -3.38 11.45 -4.97
CA TRP A 44 -4.46 10.92 -4.13
C TRP A 44 -3.89 10.05 -3.02
N LEU A 45 -4.68 9.80 -2.00
CA LEU A 45 -4.31 8.95 -0.87
C LEU A 45 -5.34 7.84 -0.68
N ASP A 46 -4.91 6.60 -0.79
CA ASP A 46 -5.69 5.42 -0.43
C ASP A 46 -5.57 5.16 1.07
N CYS A 47 -6.71 5.13 1.75
CA CYS A 47 -6.87 4.85 3.17
C CYS A 47 -7.71 3.58 3.37
N THR A 48 -7.38 2.81 4.41
CA THR A 48 -8.13 1.63 4.82
C THR A 48 -8.71 1.86 6.21
N GLY A 49 -9.96 2.31 6.29
CA GLY A 49 -10.65 2.56 7.54
C GLY A 49 -10.37 3.91 8.19
N SER A 50 -11.09 4.16 9.29
CA SER A 50 -11.12 5.44 10.01
C SER A 50 -9.76 5.88 10.57
N GLY A 51 -8.89 4.92 10.94
CA GLY A 51 -7.56 5.24 11.47
C GLY A 51 -6.66 5.94 10.45
N GLU A 52 -6.57 5.43 9.22
CA GLU A 52 -5.78 6.07 8.16
C GLU A 52 -6.44 7.36 7.66
N ILE A 53 -7.78 7.42 7.61
CA ILE A 53 -8.53 8.66 7.35
C ILE A 53 -8.14 9.74 8.36
N GLY A 54 -8.13 9.41 9.66
CA GLY A 54 -7.74 10.35 10.72
C GLY A 54 -6.31 10.88 10.58
N ILE A 55 -5.37 10.05 10.12
CA ILE A 55 -3.99 10.49 9.81
C ILE A 55 -4.00 11.47 8.63
N ALA A 56 -4.75 11.16 7.57
CA ALA A 56 -4.89 12.01 6.39
C ALA A 56 -5.46 13.38 6.74
N GLU A 57 -6.54 13.42 7.53
CA GLU A 57 -7.16 14.65 8.01
C GLU A 57 -6.21 15.49 8.87
N ALA A 58 -5.52 14.82 9.83
CA ALA A 58 -4.56 15.49 10.70
C ALA A 58 -3.35 16.08 9.93
N ALA A 59 -3.14 15.65 8.68
CA ALA A 59 -2.15 16.21 7.75
C ALA A 59 -2.74 17.25 6.79
N GLY A 60 -4.04 17.55 6.88
CA GLY A 60 -4.73 18.49 5.99
C GLY A 60 -4.98 17.97 4.58
N ALA A 61 -5.11 16.64 4.41
CA ALA A 61 -5.40 16.04 3.12
C ALA A 61 -6.77 16.52 2.59
N ALA A 62 -6.81 16.92 1.32
CA ALA A 62 -8.03 17.33 0.67
C ALA A 62 -8.99 16.13 0.54
N ARG A 63 -10.21 16.27 1.04
CA ARG A 63 -11.24 15.23 1.06
C ARG A 63 -11.42 14.56 -0.31
N GLU A 64 -11.47 15.37 -1.37
CA GLU A 64 -11.70 14.96 -2.75
C GLU A 64 -10.60 14.02 -3.28
N ARG A 65 -9.44 14.00 -2.62
CA ARG A 65 -8.29 13.17 -2.97
C ARG A 65 -8.07 12.01 -2.01
N ILE A 66 -8.99 11.77 -1.08
CA ILE A 66 -8.99 10.58 -0.22
C ILE A 66 -9.90 9.53 -0.85
N LEU A 67 -9.34 8.35 -1.09
CA LEU A 67 -10.03 7.16 -1.57
C LEU A 67 -9.98 6.11 -0.46
N VAL A 68 -11.11 5.44 -0.20
CA VAL A 68 -11.21 4.49 0.91
C VAL A 68 -11.46 3.08 0.41
N HIS A 69 -10.51 2.20 0.69
CA HIS A 69 -10.59 0.75 0.48
C HIS A 69 -10.96 -0.01 1.77
N GLY A 70 -10.92 -1.32 1.69
CA GLY A 70 -11.13 -2.28 2.79
C GLY A 70 -12.15 -3.34 2.41
N VAL A 71 -11.93 -4.57 2.87
CA VAL A 71 -12.76 -5.75 2.50
C VAL A 71 -13.94 -5.97 3.43
N ASN A 72 -13.96 -5.30 4.57
CA ASN A 72 -15.03 -5.40 5.56
C ASN A 72 -15.06 -4.11 6.38
N LYS A 73 -15.45 -3.01 5.70
CA LYS A 73 -15.60 -1.71 6.37
C LYS A 73 -16.75 -1.77 7.38
N SER A 74 -16.50 -1.39 8.61
CA SER A 74 -17.54 -1.27 9.65
C SER A 74 -18.52 -0.14 9.30
N VAL A 75 -19.64 -0.07 10.01
CA VAL A 75 -20.59 1.05 9.84
C VAL A 75 -19.90 2.38 10.19
N GLU A 76 -19.05 2.39 11.22
CA GLU A 76 -18.27 3.55 11.64
C GLU A 76 -17.24 3.96 10.58
N ASP A 77 -16.54 2.98 9.97
CA ASP A 77 -15.60 3.26 8.87
C ASP A 77 -16.31 3.83 7.64
N LEU A 78 -17.48 3.27 7.31
CA LEU A 78 -18.30 3.78 6.19
C LEU A 78 -18.83 5.18 6.48
N ALA A 79 -19.30 5.45 7.69
CA ALA A 79 -19.75 6.79 8.09
C ALA A 79 -18.59 7.80 8.03
N SER A 80 -17.41 7.41 8.52
CA SER A 80 -16.18 8.22 8.42
C SER A 80 -15.80 8.46 6.96
N ALA A 81 -15.82 7.43 6.11
CA ALA A 81 -15.52 7.56 4.68
C ALA A 81 -16.52 8.50 3.96
N ILE A 82 -17.82 8.37 4.23
CA ILE A 82 -18.83 9.26 3.66
C ILE A 82 -18.59 10.73 4.05
N GLN A 83 -18.14 10.97 5.27
CA GLN A 83 -17.89 12.31 5.76
C GLN A 83 -16.56 12.90 5.27
N HIS A 84 -15.50 12.09 5.18
CA HIS A 84 -14.11 12.55 5.07
C HIS A 84 -13.39 12.12 3.78
N ALA A 85 -14.02 11.32 2.90
CA ALA A 85 -13.42 10.89 1.65
C ALA A 85 -14.19 11.38 0.41
N GLY A 86 -13.49 11.49 -0.70
CA GLY A 86 -14.06 11.81 -2.02
C GLY A 86 -14.55 10.57 -2.76
N THR A 87 -14.01 9.38 -2.42
CA THR A 87 -14.33 8.13 -3.11
C THR A 87 -14.33 6.95 -2.15
N ILE A 88 -15.29 6.04 -2.30
CA ILE A 88 -15.37 4.77 -1.58
C ILE A 88 -15.31 3.65 -2.61
N VAL A 89 -14.37 2.73 -2.44
CA VAL A 89 -14.27 1.49 -3.22
C VAL A 89 -15.05 0.40 -2.49
N VAL A 90 -16.16 0.00 -3.07
CA VAL A 90 -17.08 -1.01 -2.53
C VAL A 90 -16.56 -2.39 -2.85
N ASP A 91 -16.37 -3.20 -1.83
CA ASP A 91 -15.77 -4.53 -1.94
C ASP A 91 -16.81 -5.66 -2.06
N ASN A 92 -18.04 -5.47 -1.58
CA ASN A 92 -19.09 -6.48 -1.58
C ASN A 92 -20.50 -5.86 -1.49
N LEU A 93 -21.53 -6.67 -1.80
CA LEU A 93 -22.95 -6.24 -1.82
C LEU A 93 -23.46 -5.83 -0.43
N THR A 94 -23.05 -6.51 0.64
CA THR A 94 -23.45 -6.17 2.01
C THR A 94 -22.96 -4.77 2.40
N GLU A 95 -21.76 -4.41 1.98
CA GLU A 95 -21.23 -3.07 2.19
C GLU A 95 -22.02 -2.04 1.40
N LEU A 96 -22.37 -2.34 0.15
CA LEU A 96 -23.19 -1.45 -0.68
C LEU A 96 -24.59 -1.21 -0.06
N ASP A 97 -25.20 -2.23 0.51
CA ASP A 97 -26.47 -2.08 1.24
C ASP A 97 -26.35 -1.13 2.43
N ARG A 98 -25.28 -1.27 3.24
CA ARG A 98 -24.98 -0.33 4.34
C ARG A 98 -24.78 1.10 3.84
N ILE A 99 -24.03 1.29 2.76
CA ILE A 99 -23.82 2.61 2.13
C ILE A 99 -25.16 3.21 1.68
N THR A 100 -26.03 2.41 1.11
CA THR A 100 -27.36 2.85 0.67
C THR A 100 -28.20 3.36 1.85
N GLY A 101 -28.19 2.66 2.98
CA GLY A 101 -28.84 3.11 4.21
C GLY A 101 -28.26 4.43 4.72
N LEU A 102 -26.95 4.53 4.84
CA LEU A 102 -26.24 5.73 5.30
C LEU A 102 -26.41 6.92 4.35
N SER A 103 -26.58 6.69 3.04
CA SER A 103 -26.77 7.79 2.06
C SER A 103 -28.03 8.58 2.32
N THR A 104 -29.10 7.93 2.74
CA THR A 104 -30.38 8.59 3.08
C THR A 104 -30.21 9.52 4.26
N GLU A 105 -29.51 9.07 5.32
CA GLU A 105 -29.22 9.90 6.48
C GLU A 105 -28.32 11.10 6.13
N PHE A 106 -27.32 10.88 5.30
CA PHE A 106 -26.42 11.94 4.84
C PHE A 106 -27.19 13.02 4.09
N ILE A 107 -28.04 12.65 3.12
CA ILE A 107 -28.85 13.59 2.34
C ILE A 107 -29.78 14.40 3.24
N LEU A 108 -30.41 13.78 4.23
CA LEU A 108 -31.29 14.47 5.19
C LEU A 108 -30.51 15.50 6.04
N LYS A 109 -29.30 15.15 6.48
CA LYS A 109 -28.44 16.06 7.28
C LYS A 109 -27.96 17.25 6.43
N GLU A 110 -27.46 16.99 5.24
CA GLU A 110 -26.92 18.04 4.34
C GLU A 110 -28.02 18.98 3.79
N SER A 111 -29.27 18.56 3.74
CA SER A 111 -30.38 19.41 3.30
C SER A 111 -30.59 20.62 4.21
N ASN A 112 -30.06 20.60 5.43
CA ASN A 112 -30.16 21.66 6.42
C ASN A 112 -28.92 22.57 6.49
N HIS A 113 -27.89 22.32 5.68
CA HIS A 113 -26.64 23.10 5.68
C HIS A 113 -26.53 24.04 4.47
N HIS A 114 -25.96 25.23 4.69
CA HIS A 114 -25.75 26.23 3.62
C HIS A 114 -24.66 25.84 2.62
N THR A 115 -23.74 24.95 3.01
CA THR A 115 -22.70 24.35 2.17
C THR A 115 -22.98 22.86 2.00
N ARG A 116 -23.61 22.49 0.90
CA ARG A 116 -23.94 21.09 0.61
C ARG A 116 -22.68 20.31 0.25
N ARG A 117 -22.27 19.36 1.09
CA ARG A 117 -21.24 18.37 0.74
C ARG A 117 -21.80 17.38 -0.26
N LEU A 118 -20.99 17.00 -1.25
CA LEU A 118 -21.36 15.94 -2.18
C LEU A 118 -21.13 14.58 -1.52
N PHE A 119 -22.00 13.61 -1.81
CA PHE A 119 -21.76 12.22 -1.43
C PHE A 119 -20.51 11.70 -2.16
N PRO A 120 -19.66 10.84 -1.52
CA PRO A 120 -18.47 10.30 -2.18
C PRO A 120 -18.82 9.53 -3.45
N ASN A 121 -17.94 9.58 -4.43
CA ASN A 121 -18.02 8.69 -5.59
C ASN A 121 -17.97 7.24 -5.15
N ILE A 122 -18.73 6.38 -5.81
CA ILE A 122 -18.71 4.94 -5.59
C ILE A 122 -17.95 4.29 -6.73
N TRP A 123 -16.91 3.54 -6.39
CA TRP A 123 -16.25 2.63 -7.32
C TRP A 123 -16.51 1.20 -6.88
N LEU A 124 -16.69 0.29 -7.82
CA LEU A 124 -16.92 -1.13 -7.54
C LEU A 124 -15.60 -1.89 -7.70
N ARG A 125 -15.29 -2.76 -6.75
CA ARG A 125 -14.08 -3.59 -6.80
C ARG A 125 -14.38 -4.93 -7.44
N LEU A 126 -13.83 -5.14 -8.62
CA LEU A 126 -13.89 -6.41 -9.35
C LEU A 126 -12.86 -7.40 -8.79
N GLN A 127 -13.24 -8.66 -8.66
CA GLN A 127 -12.37 -9.82 -8.54
C GLN A 127 -12.17 -10.42 -9.94
N PRO A 128 -10.99 -10.26 -10.57
CA PRO A 128 -10.80 -10.75 -11.95
C PRO A 128 -10.75 -12.28 -12.05
N GLY A 129 -10.58 -13.01 -10.96
CA GLY A 129 -10.46 -14.47 -10.96
C GLY A 129 -9.12 -15.01 -11.49
N LEU A 130 -8.14 -14.16 -11.70
CA LEU A 130 -6.83 -14.48 -12.26
C LEU A 130 -5.76 -14.47 -11.17
N ALA A 131 -4.97 -15.55 -11.11
CA ALA A 131 -3.79 -15.60 -10.24
C ALA A 131 -2.60 -14.86 -10.90
N VAL A 132 -1.87 -14.11 -10.10
CA VAL A 132 -0.59 -13.50 -10.51
C VAL A 132 0.54 -14.22 -9.78
N GLU A 133 1.60 -14.56 -10.48
CA GLU A 133 2.82 -15.04 -9.83
C GLU A 133 3.44 -13.92 -8.99
N THR A 134 3.46 -14.14 -7.70
CA THR A 134 4.09 -13.27 -6.70
C THR A 134 5.11 -14.08 -5.91
N HIS A 135 5.98 -13.41 -5.18
CA HIS A 135 6.99 -14.08 -4.35
C HIS A 135 6.40 -14.93 -3.21
N HIS A 136 5.12 -14.77 -2.88
CA HIS A 136 4.43 -15.54 -1.84
C HIS A 136 2.92 -15.58 -2.09
N THR A 137 2.27 -16.72 -1.82
CA THR A 137 0.82 -16.92 -2.03
C THR A 137 -0.05 -15.90 -1.29
N HIS A 138 0.34 -15.48 -0.09
CA HIS A 138 -0.39 -14.47 0.70
C HIS A 138 -0.36 -13.05 0.09
N THR A 139 0.39 -12.82 -0.97
CA THR A 139 0.44 -11.54 -1.68
C THR A 139 -0.41 -11.51 -2.97
N GLN A 140 -1.12 -12.60 -3.26
CA GLN A 140 -2.08 -12.70 -4.35
C GLN A 140 -3.47 -12.25 -3.88
N THR A 141 -4.15 -11.43 -4.65
CA THR A 141 -5.48 -10.86 -4.28
C THR A 141 -6.54 -10.96 -5.37
N GLY A 142 -6.17 -11.32 -6.59
CA GLY A 142 -7.06 -11.37 -7.76
C GLY A 142 -7.59 -12.76 -8.12
N GLN A 143 -7.22 -13.80 -7.41
CA GLN A 143 -7.60 -15.19 -7.69
C GLN A 143 -9.04 -15.48 -7.31
N HIS A 144 -9.62 -16.55 -7.91
CA HIS A 144 -11.04 -16.88 -7.79
C HIS A 144 -11.53 -17.13 -6.35
N ASP A 145 -10.69 -17.62 -5.47
CA ASP A 145 -10.98 -17.89 -4.05
C ASP A 145 -10.51 -16.78 -3.10
N SER A 146 -10.15 -15.63 -3.66
CA SER A 146 -9.73 -14.45 -2.88
C SER A 146 -10.89 -13.88 -2.08
N LYS A 147 -10.59 -13.35 -0.88
CA LYS A 147 -11.56 -12.61 -0.06
C LYS A 147 -11.89 -11.21 -0.57
N PHE A 148 -11.27 -10.76 -1.66
CA PHE A 148 -11.34 -9.39 -2.15
C PHE A 148 -12.23 -9.26 -3.38
N GLY A 149 -13.10 -8.24 -3.35
CA GLY A 149 -13.86 -7.81 -4.50
C GLY A 149 -15.06 -8.70 -4.85
N MET A 150 -15.78 -8.28 -5.85
CA MET A 150 -17.01 -8.88 -6.36
C MET A 150 -16.75 -9.60 -7.69
N THR A 151 -17.45 -10.70 -7.92
CA THR A 151 -17.52 -11.35 -9.24
C THR A 151 -18.18 -10.44 -10.28
N ALA A 152 -18.02 -10.73 -11.56
CA ALA A 152 -18.69 -9.97 -12.63
C ALA A 152 -20.22 -9.89 -12.44
N THR A 153 -20.85 -10.99 -12.00
CA THR A 153 -22.29 -11.02 -11.72
C THR A 153 -22.67 -10.07 -10.57
N GLU A 154 -21.92 -10.08 -9.47
CA GLU A 154 -22.15 -9.19 -8.32
C GLU A 154 -21.86 -7.73 -8.68
N ILE A 155 -20.87 -7.43 -9.55
CA ILE A 155 -20.63 -6.08 -10.07
C ILE A 155 -21.85 -5.57 -10.84
N MET A 156 -22.45 -6.39 -11.69
CA MET A 156 -23.67 -6.01 -12.44
C MET A 156 -24.86 -5.79 -11.51
N GLU A 157 -24.98 -6.57 -10.45
CA GLU A 157 -26.00 -6.36 -9.42
C GLU A 157 -25.74 -5.07 -8.64
N ALA A 158 -24.51 -4.84 -8.19
CA ALA A 158 -24.09 -3.63 -7.51
C ALA A 158 -24.34 -2.36 -8.35
N ALA A 159 -24.06 -2.41 -9.64
CA ALA A 159 -24.35 -1.29 -10.55
C ALA A 159 -25.84 -0.96 -10.62
N LYS A 160 -26.73 -1.98 -10.66
CA LYS A 160 -28.19 -1.80 -10.61
C LYS A 160 -28.64 -1.20 -9.29
N ILE A 161 -28.07 -1.64 -8.16
CA ILE A 161 -28.37 -1.08 -6.83
C ILE A 161 -27.96 0.39 -6.80
N CYS A 162 -26.73 0.74 -7.22
CA CYS A 162 -26.26 2.11 -7.28
C CYS A 162 -27.22 3.01 -8.09
N LYS A 163 -27.63 2.55 -9.26
CA LYS A 163 -28.55 3.27 -10.14
C LYS A 163 -29.92 3.49 -9.47
N SER A 164 -30.48 2.45 -8.87
CA SER A 164 -31.78 2.49 -8.18
C SER A 164 -31.76 3.41 -6.96
N ALA A 165 -30.69 3.36 -6.18
CA ALA A 165 -30.47 4.18 -4.99
C ALA A 165 -29.94 5.60 -5.32
N LYS A 166 -29.70 5.90 -6.60
CA LYS A 166 -29.11 7.18 -7.07
C LYS A 166 -27.75 7.49 -6.41
N LEU A 167 -26.96 6.45 -6.11
CA LEU A 167 -25.59 6.62 -5.66
C LEU A 167 -24.71 7.03 -6.84
N PRO A 168 -23.69 7.87 -6.62
CA PRO A 168 -22.81 8.37 -7.68
C PRO A 168 -21.81 7.29 -8.09
N LEU A 169 -22.28 6.28 -8.84
CA LEU A 169 -21.41 5.23 -9.41
C LEU A 169 -20.51 5.86 -10.47
N ALA A 170 -19.21 5.92 -10.20
CA ALA A 170 -18.26 6.67 -10.99
C ALA A 170 -17.06 5.85 -11.48
N GLY A 171 -16.86 4.60 -11.04
CA GLY A 171 -15.67 3.88 -11.46
C GLY A 171 -15.67 2.38 -11.18
N LEU A 172 -14.71 1.72 -11.81
CA LEU A 172 -14.38 0.31 -11.61
C LEU A 172 -12.92 0.19 -11.15
N HIS A 173 -12.70 -0.67 -10.18
CA HIS A 173 -11.40 -0.93 -9.57
C HIS A 173 -11.12 -2.42 -9.52
N PHE A 174 -9.86 -2.82 -9.60
CA PHE A 174 -9.40 -4.14 -9.17
C PHE A 174 -7.96 -4.07 -8.65
N HIS A 175 -7.50 -5.11 -7.99
CA HIS A 175 -6.09 -5.24 -7.58
C HIS A 175 -5.70 -6.71 -7.56
N GLN A 176 -4.70 -7.10 -8.37
CA GLN A 176 -4.36 -8.50 -8.57
C GLN A 176 -3.36 -9.07 -7.57
N GLY A 177 -2.52 -8.24 -6.98
CA GLY A 177 -1.48 -8.74 -6.08
C GLY A 177 -0.38 -7.72 -5.80
N SER A 178 0.65 -8.15 -5.11
CA SER A 178 1.75 -7.30 -4.68
C SER A 178 3.10 -7.91 -5.03
N ASN A 179 4.04 -7.04 -5.42
CA ASN A 179 5.42 -7.41 -5.79
C ASN A 179 5.52 -8.31 -7.02
N PHE A 180 4.63 -8.13 -7.99
CA PHE A 180 4.71 -8.86 -9.27
C PHE A 180 5.61 -8.13 -10.27
N ARG A 181 6.12 -8.91 -11.24
CA ARG A 181 7.03 -8.43 -12.32
C ARG A 181 6.51 -8.76 -13.72
N ASN A 182 5.62 -9.74 -13.84
CA ASN A 182 5.01 -10.14 -15.10
C ASN A 182 3.71 -9.37 -15.33
N HIS A 183 3.59 -8.72 -16.49
CA HIS A 183 2.43 -7.90 -16.86
C HIS A 183 1.26 -8.68 -17.45
N ALA A 184 1.50 -9.88 -18.02
CA ALA A 184 0.48 -10.59 -18.80
C ALA A 184 -0.86 -10.80 -18.05
N PRO A 185 -0.87 -11.23 -16.77
CA PRO A 185 -2.12 -11.37 -16.04
C PRO A 185 -2.83 -10.03 -15.80
N LEU A 186 -2.07 -8.94 -15.69
CA LEU A 186 -2.64 -7.60 -15.51
C LEU A 186 -3.34 -7.12 -16.79
N ILE A 187 -2.75 -7.38 -17.97
CA ILE A 187 -3.36 -7.06 -19.26
C ILE A 187 -4.70 -7.79 -19.39
N THR A 188 -4.71 -9.09 -19.14
CA THR A 188 -5.95 -9.89 -19.20
C THR A 188 -7.02 -9.38 -18.24
N ALA A 189 -6.65 -8.98 -17.03
CA ALA A 189 -7.60 -8.41 -16.07
C ALA A 189 -8.14 -7.05 -16.51
N ILE A 190 -7.33 -6.21 -17.13
CA ILE A 190 -7.76 -4.93 -17.73
C ILE A 190 -8.79 -5.21 -18.84
N GLU A 191 -8.52 -6.15 -19.73
CA GLU A 191 -9.42 -6.52 -20.80
C GLU A 191 -10.78 -7.00 -20.29
N MET A 192 -10.78 -7.92 -19.30
CA MET A 192 -12.02 -8.42 -18.66
C MET A 192 -12.79 -7.29 -17.96
N ALA A 193 -12.12 -6.43 -17.23
CA ALA A 193 -12.75 -5.33 -16.53
C ALA A 193 -13.40 -4.33 -17.50
N LEU A 194 -12.74 -4.02 -18.62
CA LEU A 194 -13.27 -3.10 -19.62
C LEU A 194 -14.39 -3.72 -20.50
N ASP A 195 -14.45 -5.04 -20.63
CA ASP A 195 -15.62 -5.71 -21.20
C ASP A 195 -16.85 -5.49 -20.30
N LEU A 196 -16.67 -5.66 -18.98
CA LEU A 196 -17.73 -5.45 -18.00
C LEU A 196 -18.19 -3.98 -17.94
N VAL A 197 -17.29 -3.01 -18.12
CA VAL A 197 -17.63 -1.57 -18.22
C VAL A 197 -18.62 -1.31 -19.35
N SER A 198 -18.49 -2.00 -20.47
CA SER A 198 -19.43 -1.87 -21.61
C SER A 198 -20.84 -2.27 -21.25
N GLU A 199 -21.02 -3.22 -20.32
CA GLU A 199 -22.33 -3.69 -19.85
C GLU A 199 -22.91 -2.78 -18.74
N ILE A 200 -22.05 -2.26 -17.84
CA ILE A 200 -22.45 -1.34 -16.76
C ILE A 200 -23.02 -0.04 -17.34
N GLY A 201 -22.33 0.53 -18.33
CA GLY A 201 -22.67 1.81 -18.95
C GLY A 201 -22.57 2.96 -17.96
N PHE A 202 -21.39 3.56 -17.83
CA PHE A 202 -21.19 4.76 -17.03
C PHE A 202 -21.74 5.99 -17.75
N ASP A 203 -22.44 6.85 -17.03
CA ASP A 203 -22.94 8.14 -17.54
C ASP A 203 -21.85 9.21 -17.41
N GLY A 204 -21.31 9.67 -18.53
CA GLY A 204 -20.33 10.78 -18.56
C GLY A 204 -18.90 10.36 -18.22
N LEU A 205 -18.23 11.16 -17.40
CA LEU A 205 -16.85 10.95 -16.99
C LEU A 205 -16.76 9.82 -15.95
N TRP A 206 -15.92 8.84 -16.20
CA TRP A 206 -15.76 7.68 -15.33
C TRP A 206 -14.30 7.39 -15.01
N HIS A 207 -14.07 6.62 -13.97
CA HIS A 207 -12.76 6.29 -13.43
C HIS A 207 -12.45 4.80 -13.58
N PHE A 208 -11.19 4.50 -13.88
CA PHE A 208 -10.71 3.13 -13.93
C PHE A 208 -9.41 2.99 -13.16
N CYS A 209 -9.34 2.00 -12.27
CA CYS A 209 -8.15 1.74 -11.48
C CYS A 209 -7.79 0.24 -11.52
N PRO A 210 -6.73 -0.15 -12.24
CA PRO A 210 -6.21 -1.52 -12.21
C PRO A 210 -5.37 -1.81 -10.96
N GLY A 211 -5.42 -0.95 -9.95
CA GLY A 211 -4.71 -1.08 -8.70
C GLY A 211 -3.24 -0.70 -8.77
N GLY A 212 -2.46 -1.34 -7.94
CA GLY A 212 -1.00 -1.23 -7.87
C GLY A 212 -0.35 -2.62 -7.93
N GLY A 213 0.67 -2.83 -7.10
CA GLY A 213 1.32 -4.13 -6.96
C GLY A 213 2.69 -4.24 -7.64
N TRP A 214 3.15 -3.17 -8.29
CA TRP A 214 4.46 -3.16 -8.95
C TRP A 214 5.60 -3.39 -7.96
N GLY A 215 6.54 -4.28 -8.33
CA GLY A 215 7.59 -4.79 -7.46
C GLY A 215 8.74 -3.82 -7.18
N ALA A 216 9.52 -4.17 -6.18
CA ALA A 216 10.83 -3.61 -5.90
C ALA A 216 11.81 -4.75 -5.61
N ALA A 217 13.08 -4.59 -5.97
CA ALA A 217 14.13 -5.52 -5.60
C ALA A 217 14.57 -5.26 -4.15
N TYR A 218 14.46 -6.25 -3.30
CA TYR A 218 14.88 -6.20 -1.90
C TYR A 218 16.23 -6.86 -1.67
N HIS A 219 16.62 -7.76 -2.57
CA HIS A 219 17.88 -8.49 -2.57
C HIS A 219 18.58 -8.34 -3.92
N GLU A 220 19.89 -8.51 -3.93
CA GLU A 220 20.71 -8.35 -5.14
C GLU A 220 20.31 -9.31 -6.26
N ASP A 221 19.90 -10.53 -5.92
CA ASP A 221 19.43 -11.52 -6.91
C ASP A 221 18.12 -11.10 -7.63
N GLU A 222 17.45 -10.08 -7.10
CA GLU A 222 16.20 -9.57 -7.68
C GLU A 222 16.43 -8.41 -8.66
N LEU A 223 17.66 -7.97 -8.83
CA LEU A 223 18.02 -6.89 -9.77
C LEU A 223 17.95 -7.36 -11.24
N PRO A 224 17.64 -6.46 -12.19
CA PRO A 224 17.28 -5.06 -11.97
C PRO A 224 15.87 -4.89 -11.43
N THR A 225 15.65 -3.81 -10.69
CA THR A 225 14.29 -3.40 -10.30
C THR A 225 13.49 -3.09 -11.57
N PRO A 226 12.25 -3.59 -11.71
CA PRO A 226 11.40 -3.25 -12.85
C PRO A 226 11.19 -1.74 -12.99
N GLU A 227 11.27 -1.23 -14.22
CA GLU A 227 11.09 0.19 -14.49
C GLU A 227 9.62 0.61 -14.33
N ILE A 228 9.40 1.74 -13.68
CA ILE A 228 8.05 2.29 -13.48
C ILE A 228 7.39 2.62 -14.82
N GLU A 229 8.16 3.15 -15.76
CA GLU A 229 7.67 3.56 -17.08
C GLU A 229 7.10 2.38 -17.87
N ASP A 230 7.73 1.21 -17.83
CA ASP A 230 7.22 0.00 -18.49
C ASP A 230 5.87 -0.43 -17.94
N TYR A 231 5.70 -0.37 -16.63
CA TYR A 231 4.43 -0.67 -15.95
C TYR A 231 3.33 0.30 -16.41
N VAL A 232 3.63 1.60 -16.40
CA VAL A 232 2.68 2.64 -16.82
C VAL A 232 2.32 2.49 -18.29
N ARG A 233 3.31 2.28 -19.16
CA ARG A 233 3.13 2.09 -20.60
C ARG A 233 2.21 0.92 -20.91
N VAL A 234 2.48 -0.23 -20.32
CA VAL A 234 1.69 -1.46 -20.56
C VAL A 234 0.23 -1.27 -20.15
N ILE A 235 -0.03 -0.65 -18.99
CA ILE A 235 -1.40 -0.36 -18.54
C ILE A 235 -2.08 0.63 -19.51
N ALA A 236 -1.41 1.74 -19.82
CA ALA A 236 -1.98 2.77 -20.67
C ALA A 236 -2.34 2.22 -22.07
N GLU A 237 -1.42 1.50 -22.72
CA GLU A 237 -1.64 0.86 -24.01
C GLU A 237 -2.82 -0.13 -23.96
N SER A 238 -2.89 -0.98 -22.91
CA SER A 238 -3.97 -1.95 -22.77
C SER A 238 -5.34 -1.27 -22.58
N VAL A 239 -5.40 -0.21 -21.79
CA VAL A 239 -6.65 0.54 -21.56
C VAL A 239 -7.08 1.24 -22.84
N ILE A 240 -6.17 1.92 -23.54
CA ILE A 240 -6.47 2.63 -24.79
C ILE A 240 -7.00 1.67 -25.84
N GLU A 241 -6.29 0.56 -26.08
CA GLU A 241 -6.68 -0.41 -27.10
C GLU A 241 -8.01 -1.06 -26.79
N LYS A 242 -8.23 -1.48 -25.52
CA LYS A 242 -9.49 -2.12 -25.13
C LYS A 242 -10.67 -1.15 -25.17
N CYS A 243 -10.48 0.10 -24.74
CA CYS A 243 -11.52 1.14 -24.89
C CYS A 243 -11.86 1.38 -26.37
N ARG A 244 -10.85 1.38 -27.25
CA ARG A 244 -11.06 1.51 -28.69
C ARG A 244 -11.90 0.36 -29.27
N ILE A 245 -11.58 -0.89 -28.89
CA ILE A 245 -12.30 -2.10 -29.33
C ILE A 245 -13.76 -2.03 -28.85
N ASN A 246 -13.97 -1.70 -27.58
CA ASN A 246 -15.29 -1.66 -26.96
C ASN A 246 -16.08 -0.36 -27.23
N ARG A 247 -15.49 0.57 -27.99
CA ARG A 247 -16.09 1.90 -28.29
C ARG A 247 -16.44 2.70 -27.03
N LEU A 248 -15.60 2.57 -25.99
CA LEU A 248 -15.73 3.34 -24.75
C LEU A 248 -14.93 4.65 -24.85
N SER A 249 -15.40 5.70 -24.16
CA SER A 249 -14.57 6.87 -23.88
C SER A 249 -13.42 6.45 -22.96
N LEU A 250 -12.26 7.12 -23.07
CA LEU A 250 -11.17 6.88 -22.13
C LEU A 250 -11.56 7.32 -20.72
N PRO A 251 -11.27 6.50 -19.68
CA PRO A 251 -11.52 6.87 -18.29
C PRO A 251 -10.49 7.90 -17.77
N ILE A 252 -10.77 8.47 -16.60
CA ILE A 252 -9.68 8.95 -15.74
C ILE A 252 -8.97 7.71 -15.21
N LEU A 253 -7.71 7.52 -15.64
CA LEU A 253 -6.91 6.36 -15.26
C LEU A 253 -6.23 6.62 -13.91
N HIS A 254 -6.49 5.75 -12.92
CA HIS A 254 -5.82 5.77 -11.64
C HIS A 254 -4.80 4.64 -11.53
N LEU A 255 -3.64 4.92 -10.95
CA LEU A 255 -2.65 3.91 -10.57
C LEU A 255 -2.42 4.00 -9.06
N GLU A 256 -2.34 2.85 -8.38
CA GLU A 256 -2.22 2.76 -6.92
C GLU A 256 -0.85 2.23 -6.45
N PRO A 257 0.25 2.92 -6.77
CA PRO A 257 1.54 2.52 -6.24
C PRO A 257 1.65 2.78 -4.73
N GLY A 258 2.13 1.78 -4.00
CA GLY A 258 2.58 1.93 -2.62
C GLY A 258 4.06 1.61 -2.54
N ARG A 259 4.39 0.32 -2.68
CA ARG A 259 5.75 -0.23 -2.61
C ARG A 259 6.74 0.51 -3.53
N SER A 260 6.44 0.62 -4.80
CA SER A 260 7.31 1.24 -5.80
C SER A 260 7.54 2.75 -5.59
N LEU A 261 6.67 3.42 -4.83
CA LEU A 261 6.89 4.82 -4.46
C LEU A 261 7.88 4.98 -3.30
N ILE A 262 7.78 4.17 -2.24
CA ILE A 262 8.49 4.46 -0.99
C ILE A 262 9.46 3.38 -0.51
N ALA A 263 9.39 2.13 -1.02
CA ALA A 263 10.24 1.07 -0.50
C ALA A 263 11.74 1.44 -0.54
N ARG A 264 12.21 1.95 -1.67
CA ARG A 264 13.61 2.36 -1.88
C ARG A 264 14.00 3.66 -1.16
N ALA A 265 13.03 4.40 -0.65
CA ALA A 265 13.28 5.64 0.09
C ALA A 265 13.56 5.40 1.58
N GLY A 266 13.31 4.20 2.08
CA GLY A 266 13.54 3.84 3.48
C GLY A 266 14.74 2.91 3.66
N VAL A 267 15.49 3.15 4.72
CA VAL A 267 16.59 2.30 5.20
C VAL A 267 16.36 2.04 6.69
N ALA A 268 16.36 0.78 7.11
CA ALA A 268 16.34 0.44 8.52
C ALA A 268 17.77 0.30 9.05
N ILE A 269 18.01 0.86 10.22
CA ILE A 269 19.31 0.83 10.88
C ILE A 269 19.20 0.05 12.17
N TYR A 270 20.06 -0.96 12.32
CA TYR A 270 20.13 -1.82 13.48
C TYR A 270 21.53 -1.77 14.11
N ARG A 271 21.60 -1.82 15.44
CA ARG A 271 22.84 -1.97 16.17
C ARG A 271 23.06 -3.42 16.55
N VAL A 272 24.22 -3.97 16.28
CA VAL A 272 24.62 -5.28 16.76
C VAL A 272 24.93 -5.20 18.26
N GLY A 273 24.14 -5.92 19.06
CA GLY A 273 24.34 -5.99 20.51
C GLY A 273 25.27 -7.12 20.91
N THR A 274 25.19 -8.27 20.22
CA THR A 274 25.98 -9.45 20.55
C THR A 274 26.29 -10.27 19.30
N VAL A 275 27.50 -10.79 19.23
CA VAL A 275 27.91 -11.76 18.20
C VAL A 275 28.05 -13.14 18.84
N LYS A 276 27.24 -14.12 18.39
CA LYS A 276 27.29 -15.50 18.90
C LYS A 276 27.72 -16.48 17.82
N ARG A 277 28.71 -17.33 18.12
CA ARG A 277 29.10 -18.44 17.27
C ARG A 277 28.57 -19.76 17.85
N ARG A 278 27.84 -20.52 17.04
CA ARG A 278 27.23 -21.81 17.43
C ARG A 278 27.33 -22.80 16.28
N GLY A 279 28.18 -23.79 16.41
CA GLY A 279 28.55 -24.69 15.32
C GLY A 279 29.08 -23.85 14.14
N GLU A 280 28.53 -24.05 12.97
CA GLU A 280 28.90 -23.32 11.74
C GLU A 280 28.21 -21.96 11.57
N ARG A 281 27.30 -21.57 12.47
CA ARG A 281 26.54 -20.33 12.36
C ARG A 281 27.14 -19.23 13.19
N THR A 282 27.28 -18.05 12.55
CA THR A 282 27.58 -16.79 13.22
C THR A 282 26.28 -15.95 13.26
N TRP A 283 25.78 -15.70 14.46
CA TRP A 283 24.61 -14.89 14.73
C TRP A 283 25.01 -13.47 15.10
N LEU A 284 24.45 -12.49 14.41
CA LEU A 284 24.46 -11.07 14.77
C LEU A 284 23.11 -10.76 15.42
N LEU A 285 23.09 -10.57 16.73
CA LEU A 285 21.87 -10.22 17.47
C LEU A 285 21.74 -8.70 17.52
N THR A 286 20.64 -8.19 17.02
CA THR A 286 20.38 -6.75 16.82
C THR A 286 19.39 -6.20 17.84
N ASP A 287 19.32 -4.88 17.95
CA ASP A 287 18.43 -4.14 18.85
C ASP A 287 16.98 -4.00 18.33
N GLY A 288 16.67 -4.59 17.17
CA GLY A 288 15.34 -4.73 16.59
C GLY A 288 15.23 -6.05 15.83
N GLY A 289 14.04 -6.41 15.39
CA GLY A 289 13.78 -7.70 14.77
C GLY A 289 12.37 -7.78 14.17
N MET A 290 11.71 -8.94 14.31
CA MET A 290 10.40 -9.18 13.72
C MET A 290 9.30 -8.21 14.21
N ALA A 291 9.46 -7.58 15.38
CA ALA A 291 8.47 -6.60 15.87
C ALA A 291 8.45 -5.32 15.04
N ASP A 292 9.55 -4.92 14.41
CA ASP A 292 9.65 -3.75 13.53
C ASP A 292 9.82 -4.10 12.05
N ASN A 293 10.27 -5.33 11.73
CA ASN A 293 10.34 -5.88 10.38
C ASN A 293 9.83 -7.33 10.33
N PRO A 294 8.51 -7.55 10.26
CA PRO A 294 7.95 -8.91 10.30
C PRO A 294 8.02 -9.64 8.95
N ARG A 295 8.50 -9.03 7.89
CA ARG A 295 8.33 -9.55 6.52
C ARG A 295 9.09 -10.84 6.25
N HIS A 296 10.26 -11.06 6.86
CA HIS A 296 10.95 -12.33 6.76
C HIS A 296 10.12 -13.45 7.41
N ALA A 297 9.67 -13.25 8.64
CA ALA A 297 8.85 -14.21 9.37
C ALA A 297 7.50 -14.52 8.68
N LEU A 298 6.85 -13.51 8.06
CA LEU A 298 5.54 -13.67 7.43
C LEU A 298 5.59 -14.19 5.99
N TYR A 299 6.63 -13.83 5.24
CA TYR A 299 6.67 -14.04 3.78
C TYR A 299 7.98 -14.64 3.29
N GLY A 300 8.93 -14.99 4.16
CA GLY A 300 10.26 -15.39 3.75
C GLY A 300 11.00 -14.30 2.95
N ALA A 301 10.69 -13.03 3.20
CA ALA A 301 11.27 -11.93 2.44
C ALA A 301 12.79 -11.89 2.66
N ARG A 302 13.55 -11.82 1.56
CA ARG A 302 15.00 -11.70 1.58
C ARG A 302 15.39 -10.22 1.52
N TYR A 303 16.49 -9.87 2.18
CA TYR A 303 17.04 -8.52 2.19
C TYR A 303 18.53 -8.54 1.96
N SER A 304 19.06 -7.50 1.31
CA SER A 304 20.49 -7.14 1.42
C SER A 304 20.73 -6.40 2.72
N CYS A 305 21.94 -6.49 3.25
CA CYS A 305 22.37 -5.74 4.43
C CYS A 305 23.81 -5.31 4.26
N LEU A 306 24.14 -4.13 4.77
CA LEU A 306 25.45 -3.52 4.67
C LEU A 306 25.91 -3.03 6.06
N PRO A 307 27.20 -3.18 6.44
CA PRO A 307 27.74 -2.45 7.58
C PRO A 307 27.82 -0.97 7.26
N LEU A 308 27.52 -0.09 8.22
CA LEU A 308 27.59 1.37 7.97
C LEU A 308 29.05 1.91 7.98
N THR A 309 29.97 1.12 8.48
CA THR A 309 31.41 1.47 8.52
C THR A 309 32.22 0.38 7.85
N GLY A 310 33.29 0.78 7.16
CA GLY A 310 34.20 -0.18 6.54
C GLY A 310 33.56 -0.97 5.41
N LEU A 311 32.84 -0.32 4.52
CA LEU A 311 32.16 -0.96 3.35
C LEU A 311 33.09 -1.77 2.45
N ASN A 312 34.38 -1.44 2.43
CA ASN A 312 35.39 -2.12 1.62
C ASN A 312 36.12 -3.24 2.36
N ARG A 313 35.62 -3.68 3.54
CA ARG A 313 36.20 -4.84 4.26
C ARG A 313 35.94 -6.10 3.44
N GLU A 314 36.91 -7.03 3.51
CA GLU A 314 36.81 -8.32 2.88
C GLU A 314 35.62 -9.13 3.43
N ILE A 315 34.82 -9.68 2.53
CA ILE A 315 33.72 -10.57 2.87
C ILE A 315 34.33 -11.95 3.16
N ASN A 316 34.31 -12.39 4.40
CA ASN A 316 34.97 -13.60 4.87
C ASN A 316 34.16 -14.46 5.83
N GLU A 317 32.94 -14.05 6.19
CA GLU A 317 32.01 -14.79 7.04
C GLU A 317 30.64 -14.92 6.38
N ARG A 318 29.84 -15.91 6.80
CA ARG A 318 28.42 -16.00 6.54
C ARG A 318 27.68 -15.81 7.86
N VAL A 319 26.71 -14.92 7.89
CA VAL A 319 26.04 -14.50 9.12
C VAL A 319 24.52 -14.69 9.05
N TYR A 320 23.91 -14.83 10.20
CA TYR A 320 22.48 -14.81 10.44
C TYR A 320 22.17 -13.56 11.28
N ILE A 321 21.27 -12.71 10.84
CA ILE A 321 20.87 -11.49 11.56
C ILE A 321 19.53 -11.75 12.23
N ALA A 322 19.47 -11.64 13.54
CA ALA A 322 18.29 -11.96 14.34
C ALA A 322 18.04 -10.86 15.39
N GLY A 323 16.76 -10.69 15.75
CA GLY A 323 16.34 -9.73 16.75
C GLY A 323 16.48 -10.25 18.19
N PRO A 324 16.01 -9.46 19.17
CA PRO A 324 16.14 -9.76 20.60
C PRO A 324 14.95 -10.53 21.18
N TYR A 325 13.95 -10.90 20.37
CA TYR A 325 12.67 -11.39 20.87
C TYR A 325 12.66 -12.87 21.20
N CYS A 326 11.77 -13.28 22.12
CA CYS A 326 11.63 -14.66 22.58
C CYS A 326 10.83 -15.51 21.58
N GLU A 327 11.24 -15.50 20.32
CA GLU A 327 10.63 -16.22 19.21
C GLU A 327 11.72 -16.75 18.27
N SER A 328 11.67 -18.06 17.95
CA SER A 328 12.65 -18.68 17.07
C SER A 328 12.64 -18.14 15.64
N GLY A 329 11.47 -17.63 15.20
CA GLY A 329 11.28 -16.95 13.92
C GLY A 329 11.72 -15.49 13.89
N ASP A 330 12.30 -14.96 14.98
CA ASP A 330 12.84 -13.60 15.02
C ASP A 330 14.18 -13.50 14.28
N VAL A 331 14.12 -13.78 13.00
CA VAL A 331 15.23 -13.71 12.06
C VAL A 331 14.91 -12.65 11.02
N LEU A 332 15.86 -11.76 10.76
CA LEU A 332 15.75 -10.72 9.73
C LEU A 332 16.36 -11.19 8.40
N ILE A 333 17.53 -11.83 8.48
CA ILE A 333 18.27 -12.28 7.30
C ILE A 333 19.01 -13.58 7.65
N GLU A 334 18.92 -14.54 6.75
CA GLU A 334 19.65 -15.82 6.87
C GLU A 334 20.80 -15.87 5.87
N ASP A 335 21.90 -16.50 6.32
CA ASP A 335 23.02 -16.93 5.50
C ASP A 335 23.60 -15.86 4.55
N LEU A 336 23.83 -14.65 5.09
CA LEU A 336 24.33 -13.51 4.33
C LEU A 336 25.87 -13.47 4.32
N PRO A 337 26.52 -13.34 3.14
CA PRO A 337 27.96 -13.07 3.08
C PRO A 337 28.26 -11.66 3.63
N MET A 338 29.12 -11.57 4.63
CA MET A 338 29.47 -10.31 5.30
C MET A 338 30.97 -10.26 5.64
N PRO A 339 31.56 -9.07 5.79
CA PRO A 339 32.81 -8.94 6.50
C PRO A 339 32.60 -9.31 7.98
N LYS A 340 33.68 -9.57 8.70
CA LYS A 340 33.63 -9.75 10.15
C LYS A 340 32.99 -8.52 10.81
N ILE A 341 31.92 -8.73 11.58
CA ILE A 341 31.16 -7.69 12.30
C ILE A 341 31.43 -7.84 13.79
N GLU A 342 31.62 -6.69 14.45
CA GLU A 342 31.85 -6.62 15.89
C GLU A 342 30.62 -6.04 16.63
N GLU A 343 30.55 -6.30 17.94
CA GLU A 343 29.52 -5.73 18.82
C GLU A 343 29.58 -4.19 18.79
N GLY A 344 28.41 -3.54 18.75
CA GLY A 344 28.26 -2.09 18.66
C GLY A 344 28.21 -1.55 17.23
N GLU A 345 28.61 -2.32 16.20
CA GLU A 345 28.52 -1.86 14.82
C GLU A 345 27.07 -1.68 14.37
N LEU A 346 26.88 -0.77 13.39
CA LEU A 346 25.58 -0.50 12.81
C LEU A 346 25.44 -1.18 11.45
N LEU A 347 24.30 -1.81 11.25
CA LEU A 347 23.90 -2.47 10.01
C LEU A 347 22.76 -1.68 9.35
N ALA A 348 22.82 -1.53 8.04
CA ALA A 348 21.79 -0.91 7.22
C ALA A 348 21.06 -1.97 6.37
N ILE A 349 19.74 -2.05 6.47
CA ILE A 349 18.89 -2.84 5.60
C ILE A 349 18.18 -1.86 4.65
N PRO A 350 18.58 -1.78 3.37
CA PRO A 350 17.94 -0.91 2.39
C PRO A 350 16.54 -1.41 2.00
N VAL A 351 15.82 -0.60 1.21
CA VAL A 351 14.47 -0.92 0.69
C VAL A 351 13.46 -1.20 1.80
N SER A 352 13.61 -0.53 2.94
CA SER A 352 12.80 -0.72 4.16
C SER A 352 11.61 0.24 4.27
N GLY A 353 11.33 1.07 3.26
CA GLY A 353 10.31 2.12 3.34
C GLY A 353 8.86 1.63 3.23
N ALA A 354 8.62 0.38 2.85
CA ALA A 354 7.27 -0.13 2.63
C ALA A 354 7.02 -1.47 3.34
N TYR A 355 5.85 -1.59 3.99
CA TYR A 355 5.37 -2.82 4.63
C TYR A 355 6.32 -3.39 5.70
N GLN A 356 7.10 -2.54 6.33
CA GLN A 356 7.97 -2.87 7.46
C GLN A 356 7.39 -2.23 8.72
N LEU A 357 7.64 -0.94 8.96
CA LEU A 357 7.14 -0.26 10.14
C LEU A 357 5.61 -0.17 10.18
N SER A 358 4.92 -0.08 9.04
CA SER A 358 3.45 -0.12 8.95
C SER A 358 2.85 -1.44 9.46
N MET A 359 3.63 -2.53 9.48
CA MET A 359 3.23 -3.84 9.99
C MET A 359 3.85 -4.14 11.35
N SER A 360 4.52 -3.18 11.98
CA SER A 360 5.18 -3.36 13.26
C SER A 360 4.21 -3.66 14.39
N SER A 361 4.69 -4.34 15.41
CA SER A 361 3.95 -4.69 16.61
C SER A 361 4.72 -4.30 17.87
N ASN A 362 4.07 -4.45 19.03
CA ASN A 362 4.71 -4.32 20.32
C ASN A 362 4.98 -5.71 20.95
N TYR A 363 5.31 -6.70 20.13
CA TYR A 363 5.64 -8.04 20.63
C TYR A 363 6.79 -7.99 21.65
N ASN A 364 6.70 -8.75 22.73
CA ASN A 364 7.59 -8.70 23.89
C ASN A 364 7.77 -7.30 24.53
N GLY A 365 6.80 -6.40 24.38
CA GLY A 365 6.89 -5.03 24.89
C GLY A 365 7.88 -4.16 24.10
N ALA A 366 8.14 -4.51 22.83
CA ALA A 366 9.03 -3.71 21.97
C ALA A 366 8.42 -2.33 21.69
N CYS A 367 9.20 -1.30 21.94
CA CYS A 367 8.85 0.06 21.51
C CYS A 367 9.17 0.23 20.01
N ARG A 368 8.20 0.71 19.23
CA ARG A 368 8.42 1.00 17.80
C ARG A 368 9.51 2.04 17.63
N PRO A 369 10.39 1.87 16.62
CA PRO A 369 11.50 2.81 16.38
C PRO A 369 11.01 4.16 15.88
N ALA A 370 11.89 5.16 15.96
CA ALA A 370 11.66 6.46 15.35
C ALA A 370 11.77 6.39 13.83
N VAL A 371 11.07 7.31 13.14
CA VAL A 371 11.28 7.57 11.71
C VAL A 371 11.91 8.94 11.54
N VAL A 372 13.02 8.98 10.82
CA VAL A 372 13.76 10.20 10.51
C VAL A 372 13.62 10.50 9.02
N TRP A 373 13.17 11.70 8.71
CA TRP A 373 13.11 12.23 7.36
C TRP A 373 14.43 12.91 7.03
N LEU A 374 15.00 12.55 5.89
CA LEU A 374 16.24 13.17 5.39
C LEU A 374 15.89 13.96 4.12
N GLU A 375 16.16 15.27 4.14
CA GLU A 375 15.92 16.17 3.04
C GLU A 375 16.94 17.31 3.06
N GLU A 376 17.56 17.62 1.93
CA GLU A 376 18.54 18.72 1.79
C GLU A 376 19.61 18.75 2.91
N SER A 377 20.18 17.60 3.24
CA SER A 377 21.17 17.41 4.31
C SER A 377 20.65 17.72 5.73
N LYS A 378 19.34 17.84 5.92
CA LYS A 378 18.70 17.97 7.23
C LYS A 378 18.06 16.64 7.64
N ALA A 379 18.08 16.36 8.93
CA ALA A 379 17.44 15.21 9.55
C ALA A 379 16.34 15.70 10.50
N SER A 380 15.12 15.24 10.31
CA SER A 380 13.96 15.60 11.14
C SER A 380 13.22 14.36 11.60
N VAL A 381 12.92 14.24 12.89
CA VAL A 381 12.10 13.15 13.41
C VAL A 381 10.64 13.42 13.02
N ILE A 382 10.08 12.55 12.16
CA ILE A 382 8.68 12.62 11.70
C ILE A 382 7.76 11.68 12.46
N VAL A 383 8.31 10.61 13.05
CA VAL A 383 7.63 9.74 14.01
C VAL A 383 8.61 9.52 15.16
N ARG A 384 8.23 9.90 16.36
CA ARG A 384 9.09 9.69 17.53
C ARG A 384 9.13 8.21 17.91
N ARG A 385 10.20 7.77 18.55
CA ARG A 385 10.25 6.43 19.16
C ARG A 385 9.16 6.32 20.22
N GLU A 386 8.51 5.16 20.32
CA GLU A 386 7.64 4.84 21.45
C GLU A 386 8.45 4.79 22.77
N THR A 387 7.78 5.16 23.84
CA THR A 387 8.29 5.05 25.20
C THR A 387 7.57 3.91 25.95
N LYS A 388 8.06 3.55 27.12
CA LYS A 388 7.39 2.55 27.97
C LYS A 388 6.00 2.99 28.40
N GLU A 389 5.82 4.29 28.59
CA GLU A 389 4.53 4.91 28.92
C GLU A 389 3.52 4.76 27.78
N ASP A 390 3.96 4.89 26.51
CA ASP A 390 3.08 4.65 25.35
C ASP A 390 2.52 3.22 25.35
N LEU A 391 3.31 2.24 25.77
CA LEU A 391 2.90 0.82 25.80
C LEU A 391 1.77 0.58 26.81
N SER A 392 1.78 1.26 27.94
CA SER A 392 0.80 1.10 29.02
C SER A 392 -0.35 2.13 28.97
N GLN A 393 -0.32 3.09 28.05
CA GLN A 393 -1.28 4.21 28.01
C GLN A 393 -2.75 3.76 27.88
N ARG A 394 -3.00 2.58 27.30
CA ARG A 394 -4.35 2.02 27.13
C ARG A 394 -4.77 1.07 28.24
N ASP A 395 -3.89 0.76 29.19
CA ASP A 395 -4.17 -0.16 30.25
C ASP A 395 -5.03 0.51 31.32
N LEU A 396 -6.03 -0.17 31.80
CA LEU A 396 -6.89 0.25 32.89
C LEU A 396 -6.58 -0.61 34.12
N SER A 397 -6.42 0.02 35.28
CA SER A 397 -6.27 -0.69 36.54
C SER A 397 -7.54 -1.46 36.89
N ILE A 398 -7.39 -2.71 37.30
CA ILE A 398 -8.47 -3.46 37.96
C ILE A 398 -8.47 -2.98 39.43
N ILE A 399 -9.48 -2.24 39.83
CA ILE A 399 -9.68 -1.80 41.20
C ILE A 399 -10.74 -2.68 41.82
#